data_f2f69b973c184130fa7da986aaf9d732
#
_entry.id   f2f69b973c184130fa7da986aaf9d732
#
_cell.length_a   1.000
_cell.length_b   1.000
_cell.length_c   1.000
_cell.angle_alpha   90.00
_cell.angle_beta   90.00
_cell.angle_gamma   90.00
#
_symmetry.space_group_name_H-M   'P 1'
#
loop_
_entity.id
_entity.type
_entity.pdbx_description
1 polymer ?
#
loop_
_entity_poly.entity_id
_entity_poly.type
_entity_poly.pdbx_seq_one_letter_code
_entity_poly.pdbx_strand_id
1 'polypeptide(L)'
;RKDALTGVPEWGFSASPLVVEGLVIVFTAGEEGKGVIAYDCSTGEPAWMSGHGDSGYCSPHLGVLCGTPQVLMVSNFGIESLDPAGGTRLWEHKWDIQTNPRCTQPIVLNGDSVMFGATGVSGSRLLRTEYASGQWQVAEKWTTRKFRPYFNDGAVLHQHYYGFDGERVACLDVMTGDRVWAGERLSGQMLLLVDMEMLLVLSEAGEVVLIPATPQAYEVKARFKAIEGKTWNHPLVGGGRLFVRNAREAVCYEIAL
;
A
#
# COMPACT_ATOMS: atom_id res chain seq x y z
N ARG A 1 -19.48 -5.47 10.40
CA ARG A 1 -20.65 -5.42 9.50
C ARG A 1 -21.87 -4.85 10.22
N LYS A 2 -22.20 -5.41 11.38
CA LYS A 2 -23.37 -4.97 12.15
C LYS A 2 -23.21 -3.52 12.62
N ASP A 3 -22.03 -3.15 13.10
CA ASP A 3 -21.72 -1.80 13.59
C ASP A 3 -21.56 -0.79 12.46
N ALA A 4 -20.99 -1.23 11.34
CA ALA A 4 -20.78 -0.40 10.14
C ALA A 4 -22.07 -0.14 9.34
N LEU A 5 -23.14 -0.90 9.57
CA LEU A 5 -24.38 -0.85 8.79
C LEU A 5 -24.19 -1.01 7.28
N THR A 6 -23.21 -1.86 6.88
CA THR A 6 -22.84 -2.04 5.48
C THR A 6 -23.06 -3.49 5.01
N GLY A 7 -23.22 -3.66 3.71
CA GLY A 7 -23.21 -4.96 3.03
C GLY A 7 -21.80 -5.58 2.96
N VAL A 8 -21.70 -6.77 2.41
CA VAL A 8 -20.41 -7.38 2.09
C VAL A 8 -19.95 -6.81 0.75
N PRO A 9 -18.73 -6.21 0.67
CA PRO A 9 -18.16 -5.75 -0.60
C PRO A 9 -17.99 -6.90 -1.61
N GLU A 10 -17.87 -6.58 -2.90
CA GLU A 10 -17.75 -7.56 -3.99
C GLU A 10 -16.67 -8.63 -3.73
N TRP A 11 -15.52 -8.20 -3.20
CA TRP A 11 -14.39 -9.09 -2.86
C TRP A 11 -14.23 -9.31 -1.35
N GLY A 12 -15.31 -9.14 -0.59
CA GLY A 12 -15.33 -9.31 0.86
C GLY A 12 -14.61 -8.19 1.61
N PHE A 13 -14.47 -8.35 2.91
CA PHE A 13 -13.64 -7.50 3.76
C PHE A 13 -12.20 -8.00 3.70
N SER A 14 -11.46 -7.63 2.64
CA SER A 14 -10.12 -8.14 2.37
C SER A 14 -9.00 -7.27 2.90
N ALA A 15 -9.30 -6.09 3.45
CA ALA A 15 -8.34 -5.26 4.16
C ALA A 15 -7.84 -5.93 5.44
N SER A 16 -6.56 -5.80 5.75
CA SER A 16 -5.98 -6.28 7.00
C SER A 16 -6.31 -5.32 8.15
N PRO A 17 -6.59 -5.82 9.36
CA PRO A 17 -6.73 -4.96 10.53
C PRO A 17 -5.37 -4.36 10.93
N LEU A 18 -5.40 -3.12 11.41
CA LEU A 18 -4.27 -2.47 12.07
C LEU A 18 -4.43 -2.58 13.59
N VAL A 19 -3.41 -3.09 14.27
CA VAL A 19 -3.37 -3.12 15.74
C VAL A 19 -2.43 -2.04 16.23
N VAL A 20 -2.94 -1.07 16.99
CA VAL A 20 -2.17 0.04 17.53
C VAL A 20 -2.78 0.51 18.86
N GLU A 21 -1.93 0.75 19.86
CA GLU A 21 -2.32 1.33 21.16
C GLU A 21 -3.53 0.63 21.84
N GLY A 22 -3.61 -0.70 21.73
CA GLY A 22 -4.70 -1.48 22.32
C GLY A 22 -6.01 -1.46 21.50
N LEU A 23 -5.98 -0.92 20.31
CA LEU A 23 -7.12 -0.87 19.39
C LEU A 23 -6.88 -1.76 18.16
N VAL A 24 -7.94 -2.36 17.64
CA VAL A 24 -8.01 -3.00 16.32
C VAL A 24 -8.78 -2.10 15.39
N ILE A 25 -8.11 -1.51 14.42
CA ILE A 25 -8.69 -0.57 13.46
C ILE A 25 -8.94 -1.28 12.14
N VAL A 26 -10.14 -1.18 11.60
CA VAL A 26 -10.56 -1.85 10.37
C VAL A 26 -11.25 -0.89 9.42
N PHE A 27 -11.01 -1.05 8.12
CA PHE A 27 -11.83 -0.41 7.08
C PHE A 27 -13.11 -1.22 6.90
N THR A 28 -14.25 -0.57 6.99
CA THR A 28 -15.56 -1.22 6.99
C THR A 28 -16.43 -0.84 5.80
N ALA A 29 -16.02 0.18 5.03
CA ALA A 29 -16.83 0.75 3.95
C ALA A 29 -18.26 1.15 4.42
N GLY A 30 -18.39 1.57 5.67
CA GLY A 30 -19.66 1.97 6.27
C GLY A 30 -20.07 3.38 5.89
N GLU A 31 -21.38 3.59 5.85
CA GLU A 31 -21.98 4.91 5.59
C GLU A 31 -21.87 5.85 6.79
N GLU A 32 -22.11 7.14 6.58
CA GLU A 32 -22.30 8.15 7.64
C GLU A 32 -21.17 8.24 8.67
N GLY A 33 -19.92 8.27 8.23
CA GLY A 33 -18.77 8.37 9.12
C GLY A 33 -18.38 7.06 9.80
N LYS A 34 -18.76 5.93 9.22
CA LYS A 34 -18.40 4.57 9.67
C LYS A 34 -17.49 3.83 8.70
N GLY A 35 -16.80 4.55 7.83
CA GLY A 35 -15.85 3.95 6.89
C GLY A 35 -14.69 3.24 7.58
N VAL A 36 -14.32 3.69 8.79
CA VAL A 36 -13.28 3.10 9.64
C VAL A 36 -13.84 2.93 11.05
N ILE A 37 -13.63 1.76 11.65
CA ILE A 37 -14.03 1.47 13.04
C ILE A 37 -12.83 0.94 13.80
N ALA A 38 -12.62 1.44 15.01
CA ALA A 38 -11.70 0.88 15.98
C ALA A 38 -12.44 0.14 17.08
N TYR A 39 -11.92 -1.01 17.44
CA TYR A 39 -12.41 -1.83 18.53
C TYR A 39 -11.35 -1.94 19.62
N ASP A 40 -11.75 -1.90 20.87
CA ASP A 40 -10.87 -2.18 21.99
C ASP A 40 -10.42 -3.66 21.98
N CYS A 41 -9.11 -3.90 22.00
CA CYS A 41 -8.55 -5.26 21.92
C CYS A 41 -8.97 -6.18 23.07
N SER A 42 -9.30 -5.62 24.22
CA SER A 42 -9.62 -6.38 25.44
C SER A 42 -11.10 -6.76 25.55
N THR A 43 -11.97 -5.88 25.07
CA THR A 43 -13.43 -6.04 25.20
C THR A 43 -14.09 -6.44 23.88
N GLY A 44 -13.50 -6.06 22.75
CA GLY A 44 -14.10 -6.21 21.42
C GLY A 44 -15.21 -5.18 21.13
N GLU A 45 -15.45 -4.22 22.02
CA GLU A 45 -16.45 -3.18 21.84
C GLU A 45 -15.89 -2.05 20.95
N PRO A 46 -16.75 -1.36 20.16
CA PRO A 46 -16.35 -0.19 19.40
C PRO A 46 -15.83 0.92 20.31
N ALA A 47 -14.60 1.38 20.07
CA ALA A 47 -14.00 2.52 20.76
C ALA A 47 -14.30 3.82 20.04
N TRP A 48 -14.18 3.85 18.72
CA TRP A 48 -14.56 4.99 17.90
C TRP A 48 -14.93 4.55 16.47
N MET A 49 -15.66 5.42 15.78
CA MET A 49 -16.05 5.28 14.38
C MET A 49 -15.77 6.59 13.67
N SER A 50 -15.24 6.54 12.45
CA SER A 50 -14.87 7.70 11.67
C SER A 50 -14.73 7.33 10.18
N GLY A 51 -14.27 8.28 9.41
CA GLY A 51 -13.82 8.04 8.04
C GLY A 51 -14.91 8.14 7.00
N HIS A 52 -14.44 8.43 5.79
CA HIS A 52 -15.23 8.50 4.58
C HIS A 52 -14.94 7.32 3.65
N GLY A 53 -15.81 7.18 2.64
CA GLY A 53 -15.67 6.16 1.61
C GLY A 53 -16.43 4.88 1.94
N ASP A 54 -17.22 4.49 0.97
CA ASP A 54 -18.10 3.32 1.01
C ASP A 54 -17.54 2.17 0.15
N SER A 55 -16.35 2.35 -0.42
CA SER A 55 -15.73 1.35 -1.28
C SER A 55 -14.20 1.46 -1.29
N GLY A 56 -13.53 0.34 -1.07
CA GLY A 56 -12.07 0.20 -1.08
C GLY A 56 -11.63 -1.11 -0.45
N TYR A 57 -10.35 -1.43 -0.62
CA TYR A 57 -9.74 -2.67 -0.10
C TYR A 57 -8.37 -2.38 0.53
N CYS A 58 -8.01 -1.10 0.65
CA CYS A 58 -6.79 -0.66 1.33
C CYS A 58 -6.92 -0.92 2.84
N SER A 59 -5.85 -1.42 3.44
CA SER A 59 -5.80 -1.58 4.89
C SER A 59 -5.51 -0.24 5.58
N PRO A 60 -6.05 0.01 6.78
CA PRO A 60 -5.59 1.13 7.59
C PRO A 60 -4.07 1.06 7.78
N HIS A 61 -3.37 2.16 7.52
CA HIS A 61 -1.91 2.23 7.54
C HIS A 61 -1.43 3.24 8.58
N LEU A 62 -0.62 2.79 9.53
CA LEU A 62 -0.01 3.69 10.51
C LEU A 62 1.19 4.39 9.88
N GLY A 63 1.14 5.71 9.80
CA GLY A 63 2.24 6.56 9.35
C GLY A 63 2.56 7.66 10.36
N VAL A 64 3.76 8.23 10.26
CA VAL A 64 4.14 9.40 11.05
C VAL A 64 4.37 10.57 10.09
N LEU A 65 3.51 11.59 10.17
CA LEU A 65 3.63 12.80 9.36
C LEU A 65 3.78 14.01 10.28
N CYS A 66 4.75 14.88 9.99
CA CYS A 66 5.10 16.04 10.80
C CYS A 66 5.28 15.71 12.29
N GLY A 67 5.86 14.51 12.58
CA GLY A 67 6.08 14.02 13.94
C GLY A 67 4.85 13.44 14.64
N THR A 68 3.69 13.39 13.98
CA THR A 68 2.42 12.91 14.55
C THR A 68 2.06 11.54 13.98
N PRO A 69 1.87 10.49 14.81
CA PRO A 69 1.32 9.21 14.36
C PRO A 69 -0.12 9.39 13.85
N GLN A 70 -0.44 8.76 12.74
CA GLN A 70 -1.73 8.92 12.06
C GLN A 70 -2.14 7.62 11.39
N VAL A 71 -3.42 7.33 11.36
CA VAL A 71 -3.99 6.26 10.54
C VAL A 71 -4.37 6.84 9.18
N LEU A 72 -3.65 6.42 8.15
CA LEU A 72 -3.92 6.79 6.76
C LEU A 72 -4.89 5.78 6.15
N MET A 73 -5.96 6.27 5.54
CA MET A 73 -6.97 5.44 4.90
C MET A 73 -7.25 5.89 3.48
N VAL A 74 -7.05 5.01 2.52
CA VAL A 74 -7.34 5.23 1.09
C VAL A 74 -8.64 4.50 0.73
N SER A 75 -9.56 5.22 0.10
CA SER A 75 -10.85 4.69 -0.36
C SER A 75 -11.27 5.35 -1.69
N ASN A 76 -12.49 5.14 -2.14
CA ASN A 76 -13.06 5.87 -3.29
C ASN A 76 -13.18 7.38 -3.03
N PHE A 77 -13.22 7.83 -1.80
CA PHE A 77 -13.17 9.25 -1.43
C PHE A 77 -11.84 9.91 -1.81
N GLY A 78 -10.73 9.18 -1.67
CA GLY A 78 -9.37 9.66 -1.79
C GLY A 78 -8.52 9.14 -0.63
N ILE A 79 -7.91 10.03 0.13
CA ILE A 79 -7.15 9.68 1.34
C ILE A 79 -7.59 10.57 2.51
N GLU A 80 -7.67 9.99 3.68
CA GLU A 80 -7.87 10.69 4.94
C GLU A 80 -6.92 10.21 6.01
N SER A 81 -6.69 11.05 6.99
CA SER A 81 -5.86 10.78 8.14
C SER A 81 -6.66 10.95 9.42
N LEU A 82 -6.56 9.94 10.27
CA LEU A 82 -7.28 9.88 11.54
C LEU A 82 -6.30 9.80 12.70
N ASP A 83 -6.64 10.42 13.82
CA ASP A 83 -5.97 10.20 15.10
C ASP A 83 -6.18 8.74 15.55
N PRO A 84 -5.11 7.97 15.80
CA PRO A 84 -5.25 6.57 16.19
C PRO A 84 -6.07 6.37 17.47
N ALA A 85 -5.94 7.26 18.46
CA ALA A 85 -6.56 7.11 19.77
C ALA A 85 -8.07 7.40 19.77
N GLY A 86 -8.50 8.43 19.06
CA GLY A 86 -9.88 8.92 19.12
C GLY A 86 -10.62 8.94 17.79
N GLY A 87 -9.99 8.57 16.68
CA GLY A 87 -10.62 8.58 15.36
C GLY A 87 -10.93 9.96 14.81
N THR A 88 -10.46 11.04 15.48
CA THR A 88 -10.62 12.40 14.98
C THR A 88 -9.90 12.57 13.65
N ARG A 89 -10.61 13.09 12.65
CA ARG A 89 -9.99 13.38 11.37
C ARG A 89 -9.01 14.54 11.50
N LEU A 90 -7.73 14.28 11.20
CA LEU A 90 -6.66 15.28 11.23
C LEU A 90 -6.65 16.10 9.94
N TRP A 91 -6.74 15.41 8.81
CA TRP A 91 -6.84 16.01 7.48
C TRP A 91 -7.46 15.03 6.48
N GLU A 92 -7.84 15.56 5.33
CA GLU A 92 -8.35 14.76 4.22
C GLU A 92 -7.90 15.39 2.89
N HIS A 93 -7.82 14.55 1.85
CA HIS A 93 -7.64 15.01 0.49
C HIS A 93 -8.56 14.23 -0.45
N LYS A 94 -9.58 14.91 -0.93
CA LYS A 94 -10.56 14.32 -1.84
C LYS A 94 -9.91 14.07 -3.20
N TRP A 95 -10.00 12.83 -3.65
CA TRP A 95 -9.66 12.42 -5.00
C TRP A 95 -10.59 11.30 -5.40
N ASP A 96 -11.57 11.62 -6.22
CA ASP A 96 -12.60 10.70 -6.65
C ASP A 96 -12.00 9.52 -7.44
N ILE A 97 -11.74 8.42 -6.75
CA ILE A 97 -11.12 7.22 -7.30
C ILE A 97 -12.24 6.24 -7.69
N GLN A 98 -12.66 6.29 -8.94
CA GLN A 98 -13.75 5.46 -9.45
C GLN A 98 -13.35 4.03 -9.83
N THR A 99 -12.06 3.76 -9.96
CA THR A 99 -11.57 2.46 -10.44
C THR A 99 -11.27 1.49 -9.29
N ASN A 100 -11.63 0.23 -9.45
CA ASN A 100 -11.27 -0.88 -8.56
C ASN A 100 -10.07 -1.68 -9.13
N PRO A 101 -9.26 -2.32 -8.29
CA PRO A 101 -9.24 -2.21 -6.84
C PRO A 101 -8.56 -0.93 -6.35
N ARG A 102 -8.90 -0.52 -5.13
CA ARG A 102 -8.24 0.55 -4.36
C ARG A 102 -7.66 -0.10 -3.11
N CYS A 103 -6.54 -0.78 -3.27
CA CYS A 103 -5.98 -1.66 -2.24
C CYS A 103 -4.48 -1.44 -1.99
N THR A 104 -3.80 -0.63 -2.80
CA THR A 104 -2.38 -0.32 -2.56
C THR A 104 -2.21 0.60 -1.36
N GLN A 105 -1.20 0.29 -0.54
CA GLN A 105 -0.94 1.03 0.69
C GLN A 105 -0.38 2.43 0.38
N PRO A 106 -0.77 3.47 1.15
CA PRO A 106 -0.10 4.76 1.09
C PRO A 106 1.33 4.64 1.62
N ILE A 107 2.25 5.40 1.04
CA ILE A 107 3.66 5.42 1.40
C ILE A 107 4.02 6.78 1.97
N VAL A 108 4.47 6.81 3.22
CA VAL A 108 4.99 8.02 3.86
C VAL A 108 6.42 8.27 3.39
N LEU A 109 6.70 9.49 2.96
CA LEU A 109 7.99 9.93 2.46
C LEU A 109 8.48 11.13 3.27
N ASN A 110 9.76 11.12 3.66
CA ASN A 110 10.44 12.22 4.35
C ASN A 110 9.72 12.77 5.60
N GLY A 111 8.74 12.04 6.15
CA GLY A 111 7.98 12.44 7.33
C GLY A 111 7.00 13.61 7.14
N ASP A 112 6.82 14.10 5.91
CA ASP A 112 5.91 15.21 5.60
C ASP A 112 5.09 14.98 4.32
N SER A 113 5.32 13.90 3.62
CA SER A 113 4.67 13.62 2.34
C SER A 113 4.08 12.23 2.29
N VAL A 114 3.01 12.05 1.53
CA VAL A 114 2.38 10.75 1.33
C VAL A 114 2.08 10.54 -0.15
N MET A 115 2.53 9.39 -0.67
CA MET A 115 2.23 8.93 -2.01
C MET A 115 1.19 7.81 -1.94
N PHE A 116 0.20 7.85 -2.81
CA PHE A 116 -0.81 6.79 -2.97
C PHE A 116 -1.30 6.74 -4.40
N GLY A 117 -1.96 5.67 -4.77
CA GLY A 117 -2.41 5.51 -6.13
C GLY A 117 -3.48 4.46 -6.32
N ALA A 118 -4.01 4.42 -7.54
CA ALA A 118 -4.97 3.43 -7.98
C ALA A 118 -4.83 3.18 -9.48
N THR A 119 -5.37 2.05 -9.91
CA THR A 119 -5.35 1.63 -11.32
C THR A 119 -6.21 2.51 -12.23
N GLY A 120 -6.23 2.20 -13.51
CA GLY A 120 -7.09 2.82 -14.52
C GLY A 120 -6.70 4.26 -14.83
N VAL A 121 -7.67 5.15 -14.76
CA VAL A 121 -7.49 6.58 -15.10
C VAL A 121 -6.93 7.42 -13.98
N SER A 122 -6.92 6.91 -12.75
CA SER A 122 -6.47 7.64 -11.56
C SER A 122 -4.96 7.83 -11.55
N GLY A 123 -4.17 6.75 -11.56
CA GLY A 123 -2.71 6.83 -11.48
C GLY A 123 -2.20 6.98 -10.06
N SER A 124 -1.13 7.74 -9.88
CA SER A 124 -0.51 8.00 -8.57
C SER A 124 -0.42 9.50 -8.27
N ARG A 125 -0.47 9.83 -6.99
CA ARG A 125 -0.46 11.19 -6.49
C ARG A 125 0.48 11.31 -5.29
N LEU A 126 1.22 12.41 -5.21
CA LEU A 126 1.98 12.83 -4.04
C LEU A 126 1.32 14.04 -3.40
N LEU A 127 1.08 13.93 -2.11
CA LEU A 127 0.67 15.05 -1.27
C LEU A 127 1.81 15.44 -0.35
N ARG A 128 1.92 16.72 -0.04
CA ARG A 128 2.70 17.24 1.07
C ARG A 128 1.78 17.70 2.17
N THR A 129 2.10 17.35 3.40
CA THR A 129 1.41 17.76 4.61
C THR A 129 2.27 18.74 5.41
N GLU A 130 1.64 19.65 6.08
CA GLU A 130 2.26 20.57 7.02
C GLU A 130 1.36 20.75 8.23
N TYR A 131 1.93 20.78 9.41
CA TYR A 131 1.20 21.13 10.63
C TYR A 131 1.74 22.43 11.18
N ALA A 132 0.98 23.51 11.04
CA ALA A 132 1.38 24.84 11.45
C ALA A 132 0.22 25.56 12.16
N SER A 133 0.53 26.28 13.22
CA SER A 133 -0.45 27.06 14.00
C SER A 133 -1.68 26.25 14.46
N GLY A 134 -1.48 24.96 14.80
CA GLY A 134 -2.55 24.07 15.27
C GLY A 134 -3.45 23.52 14.15
N GLN A 135 -3.07 23.67 12.90
CA GLN A 135 -3.86 23.24 11.75
C GLN A 135 -3.03 22.43 10.76
N TRP A 136 -3.67 21.40 10.19
CA TRP A 136 -3.12 20.64 9.09
C TRP A 136 -3.39 21.33 7.76
N GLN A 137 -2.36 21.36 6.92
CA GLN A 137 -2.44 21.79 5.53
C GLN A 137 -1.99 20.64 4.64
N VAL A 138 -2.71 20.42 3.55
CA VAL A 138 -2.42 19.35 2.58
C VAL A 138 -2.42 19.93 1.19
N ALA A 139 -1.32 19.73 0.47
CA ALA A 139 -1.16 20.24 -0.88
C ALA A 139 -0.73 19.13 -1.84
N GLU A 140 -1.40 19.03 -2.98
CA GLU A 140 -0.95 18.19 -4.08
C GLU A 140 0.37 18.72 -4.64
N LYS A 141 1.36 17.84 -4.76
CA LYS A 141 2.64 18.13 -5.40
C LYS A 141 2.63 17.75 -6.87
N TRP A 142 2.16 16.56 -7.14
CA TRP A 142 1.97 16.07 -8.49
C TRP A 142 0.93 14.95 -8.54
N THR A 143 0.35 14.77 -9.72
CA THR A 143 -0.43 13.58 -10.10
C THR A 143 0.09 13.06 -11.43
N THR A 144 0.36 11.77 -11.51
CA THR A 144 0.83 11.12 -12.73
C THR A 144 -0.06 9.97 -13.15
N ARG A 145 -0.34 9.85 -14.45
CA ARG A 145 -1.00 8.68 -15.05
C ARG A 145 0.01 7.70 -15.66
N LYS A 146 1.29 8.01 -15.51
CA LYS A 146 2.40 7.16 -16.01
C LYS A 146 2.75 6.03 -15.03
N PHE A 147 2.10 5.99 -13.87
CA PHE A 147 2.26 4.94 -12.88
C PHE A 147 0.90 4.62 -12.24
N ARG A 148 0.38 3.43 -12.52
CA ARG A 148 -0.97 3.01 -12.16
C ARG A 148 -0.91 1.68 -11.41
N PRO A 149 -0.69 1.71 -10.08
CA PRO A 149 -0.64 0.51 -9.28
C PRO A 149 -2.00 -0.22 -9.33
N TYR A 150 -1.97 -1.54 -9.33
CA TYR A 150 -3.19 -2.34 -9.38
C TYR A 150 -3.53 -2.86 -7.98
N PHE A 151 -2.99 -4.00 -7.56
CA PHE A 151 -3.13 -4.54 -6.21
C PHE A 151 -1.76 -4.86 -5.58
N ASN A 152 -0.71 -4.37 -6.19
CA ASN A 152 0.67 -4.67 -5.86
C ASN A 152 1.27 -3.47 -5.15
N ASP A 153 1.75 -3.68 -3.94
CA ASP A 153 2.53 -2.67 -3.25
C ASP A 153 3.96 -2.60 -3.81
N GLY A 154 4.62 -1.50 -3.55
CA GLY A 154 6.01 -1.28 -3.92
C GLY A 154 6.82 -0.75 -2.76
N ALA A 155 8.06 -0.35 -3.03
CA ALA A 155 8.98 0.15 -2.03
C ALA A 155 9.73 1.37 -2.53
N VAL A 156 10.25 2.18 -1.60
CA VAL A 156 11.05 3.37 -1.91
C VAL A 156 12.50 3.15 -1.48
N LEU A 157 13.42 3.46 -2.37
CA LEU A 157 14.85 3.53 -2.10
C LEU A 157 15.43 4.74 -2.82
N HIS A 158 16.22 5.58 -2.11
CA HIS A 158 16.93 6.74 -2.68
C HIS A 158 16.06 7.64 -3.57
N GLN A 159 14.87 8.04 -3.06
CA GLN A 159 13.91 8.89 -3.76
C GLN A 159 13.29 8.27 -5.04
N HIS A 160 13.43 6.96 -5.22
CA HIS A 160 12.76 6.24 -6.29
C HIS A 160 11.79 5.21 -5.71
N TYR A 161 10.59 5.20 -6.26
CA TYR A 161 9.60 4.17 -5.96
C TYR A 161 9.69 3.07 -7.01
N TYR A 162 9.84 1.86 -6.54
CA TYR A 162 9.81 0.63 -7.33
C TYR A 162 8.52 -0.11 -7.04
N GLY A 163 7.78 -0.42 -8.08
CA GLY A 163 6.46 -1.07 -7.95
C GLY A 163 5.97 -1.56 -9.31
N PHE A 164 4.66 -1.63 -9.44
CA PHE A 164 4.04 -2.09 -10.68
C PHE A 164 3.19 -0.98 -11.32
N ASP A 165 3.47 -0.65 -12.60
CA ASP A 165 2.55 0.10 -13.45
C ASP A 165 1.68 -0.90 -14.24
N GLY A 166 0.51 -1.20 -13.70
CA GLY A 166 -0.29 -2.34 -14.14
C GLY A 166 0.48 -3.65 -13.90
N GLU A 167 0.81 -4.37 -14.95
CA GLU A 167 1.54 -5.63 -14.89
C GLU A 167 3.08 -5.48 -14.97
N ARG A 168 3.58 -4.27 -15.24
CA ARG A 168 5.01 -4.04 -15.48
C ARG A 168 5.70 -3.58 -14.22
N VAL A 169 6.83 -4.19 -13.89
CA VAL A 169 7.75 -3.61 -12.90
C VAL A 169 8.23 -2.26 -13.43
N ALA A 170 8.23 -1.25 -12.60
CA ALA A 170 8.58 0.10 -13.01
C ALA A 170 9.26 0.88 -11.88
N CYS A 171 10.03 1.88 -12.27
CA CYS A 171 10.65 2.85 -11.38
C CYS A 171 10.05 4.23 -11.63
N LEU A 172 9.71 4.92 -10.56
CA LEU A 172 9.16 6.27 -10.54
C LEU A 172 10.09 7.17 -9.70
N ASP A 173 10.41 8.35 -10.19
CA ASP A 173 11.01 9.40 -9.38
C ASP A 173 9.93 10.01 -8.47
N VAL A 174 10.09 9.90 -7.15
CA VAL A 174 9.07 10.36 -6.19
C VAL A 174 9.01 11.89 -6.08
N MET A 175 10.05 12.60 -6.51
CA MET A 175 10.07 14.06 -6.46
C MET A 175 9.28 14.69 -7.62
N THR A 176 9.34 14.08 -8.80
CA THR A 176 8.73 14.62 -10.03
C THR A 176 7.46 13.90 -10.45
N GLY A 177 7.26 12.64 -10.03
CA GLY A 177 6.20 11.77 -10.51
C GLY A 177 6.44 11.21 -11.91
N ASP A 178 7.65 11.35 -12.44
CA ASP A 178 8.00 10.79 -13.75
C ASP A 178 8.42 9.33 -13.64
N ARG A 179 7.91 8.52 -14.57
CA ARG A 179 8.37 7.14 -14.71
C ARG A 179 9.75 7.14 -15.34
N VAL A 180 10.75 6.65 -14.59
CA VAL A 180 12.16 6.58 -15.01
C VAL A 180 12.35 5.45 -16.02
N TRP A 181 11.85 4.24 -15.67
CA TRP A 181 11.85 3.09 -16.57
C TRP A 181 10.64 2.18 -16.31
N ALA A 182 10.31 1.36 -17.28
CA ALA A 182 9.38 0.25 -17.16
C ALA A 182 10.01 -1.02 -17.75
N GLY A 183 10.03 -2.08 -16.96
CA GLY A 183 10.54 -3.39 -17.33
C GLY A 183 9.51 -4.28 -18.00
N GLU A 184 9.69 -5.57 -17.84
CA GLU A 184 8.81 -6.60 -18.38
C GLU A 184 7.50 -6.73 -17.57
N ARG A 185 6.55 -7.47 -18.13
CA ARG A 185 5.29 -7.82 -17.44
C ARG A 185 5.52 -9.04 -16.57
N LEU A 186 5.54 -8.84 -15.27
CA LEU A 186 5.72 -9.90 -14.28
C LEU A 186 4.45 -10.17 -13.50
N SER A 187 3.56 -9.19 -13.35
CA SER A 187 2.35 -9.29 -12.53
C SER A 187 2.63 -10.07 -11.25
N GLY A 188 2.94 -9.42 -10.15
CA GLY A 188 3.38 -10.17 -8.97
C GLY A 188 3.47 -9.31 -7.72
N GLN A 189 4.21 -9.78 -6.74
CA GLN A 189 4.52 -9.06 -5.51
C GLN A 189 6.02 -8.90 -5.37
N MET A 190 6.47 -7.86 -4.66
CA MET A 190 7.90 -7.61 -4.50
C MET A 190 8.30 -7.33 -3.07
N LEU A 191 9.58 -7.60 -2.80
CA LEU A 191 10.31 -7.15 -1.62
C LEU A 191 11.49 -6.30 -2.07
N LEU A 192 11.79 -5.26 -1.31
CA LEU A 192 13.06 -4.55 -1.40
C LEU A 192 14.04 -5.16 -0.38
N LEU A 193 15.12 -5.73 -0.86
CA LEU A 193 16.26 -6.17 -0.07
C LEU A 193 17.20 -4.97 0.08
N VAL A 194 16.99 -4.18 1.12
CA VAL A 194 17.61 -2.85 1.29
C VAL A 194 19.13 -2.92 1.29
N ASP A 195 19.71 -3.84 2.07
CA ASP A 195 21.17 -3.96 2.22
C ASP A 195 21.88 -4.36 0.91
N MET A 196 21.14 -4.99 0.00
CA MET A 196 21.65 -5.42 -1.31
C MET A 196 21.25 -4.46 -2.43
N GLU A 197 20.38 -3.51 -2.17
CA GLU A 197 19.73 -2.65 -3.17
C GLU A 197 19.09 -3.47 -4.31
N MET A 198 18.38 -4.54 -3.96
CA MET A 198 17.77 -5.46 -4.92
C MET A 198 16.26 -5.56 -4.70
N LEU A 199 15.51 -5.66 -5.78
CA LEU A 199 14.12 -6.07 -5.78
C LEU A 199 14.05 -7.58 -5.99
N LEU A 200 13.36 -8.27 -5.08
CA LEU A 200 12.96 -9.65 -5.25
C LEU A 200 11.49 -9.66 -5.65
N VAL A 201 11.20 -10.01 -6.89
CA VAL A 201 9.85 -10.09 -7.44
C VAL A 201 9.41 -11.55 -7.49
N LEU A 202 8.27 -11.87 -6.90
CA LEU A 202 7.57 -13.14 -7.13
C LEU A 202 6.44 -12.88 -8.12
N SER A 203 6.61 -13.36 -9.35
CA SER A 203 5.59 -13.20 -10.40
C SER A 203 4.36 -14.05 -10.11
N GLU A 204 3.19 -13.66 -10.65
CA GLU A 204 1.97 -14.50 -10.58
C GLU A 204 2.17 -15.89 -11.19
N ALA A 205 3.09 -16.02 -12.13
CA ALA A 205 3.45 -17.31 -12.72
C ALA A 205 4.31 -18.18 -11.79
N GLY A 206 4.74 -17.68 -10.63
CA GLY A 206 5.55 -18.42 -9.66
C GLY A 206 7.05 -18.37 -9.96
N GLU A 207 7.54 -17.39 -10.70
CA GLU A 207 8.97 -17.13 -10.88
C GLU A 207 9.46 -16.12 -9.86
N VAL A 208 10.65 -16.37 -9.30
CA VAL A 208 11.42 -15.38 -8.56
C VAL A 208 12.37 -14.69 -9.50
N VAL A 209 12.34 -13.36 -9.49
CA VAL A 209 13.19 -12.51 -10.35
C VAL A 209 13.92 -11.50 -9.47
N LEU A 210 15.24 -11.41 -9.61
CA LEU A 210 16.08 -10.42 -8.93
C LEU A 210 16.46 -9.29 -9.89
N ILE A 211 16.21 -8.05 -9.44
CA ILE A 211 16.39 -6.83 -10.23
C ILE A 211 17.08 -5.80 -9.34
N PRO A 212 18.16 -5.13 -9.78
CA PRO A 212 18.73 -4.02 -9.03
C PRO A 212 17.71 -2.89 -8.80
N ALA A 213 17.63 -2.40 -7.57
CA ALA A 213 16.81 -1.24 -7.20
C ALA A 213 17.56 0.05 -7.58
N THR A 214 17.67 0.31 -8.87
CA THR A 214 18.44 1.43 -9.44
C THR A 214 17.62 2.20 -10.46
N PRO A 215 17.74 3.55 -10.53
CA PRO A 215 17.07 4.35 -11.56
C PRO A 215 17.73 4.28 -12.94
N GLN A 216 18.97 3.74 -13.07
CA GLN A 216 19.72 3.77 -14.31
C GLN A 216 19.07 2.93 -15.40
N ALA A 217 18.69 1.70 -15.11
CA ALA A 217 18.06 0.81 -16.07
C ALA A 217 17.37 -0.39 -15.41
N TYR A 218 16.37 -0.93 -16.11
CA TYR A 218 15.81 -2.24 -15.78
C TYR A 218 16.74 -3.35 -16.27
N GLU A 219 17.21 -4.20 -15.37
CA GLU A 219 18.06 -5.33 -15.67
C GLU A 219 17.72 -6.53 -14.78
N VAL A 220 17.53 -7.71 -15.37
CA VAL A 220 17.33 -8.94 -14.60
C VAL A 220 18.69 -9.57 -14.28
N LYS A 221 19.01 -9.72 -13.01
CA LYS A 221 20.27 -10.37 -12.56
C LYS A 221 20.13 -11.88 -12.37
N ALA A 222 18.97 -12.34 -11.93
CA ALA A 222 18.70 -13.76 -11.76
C ALA A 222 17.21 -14.05 -11.90
N ARG A 223 16.89 -15.28 -12.31
CA ARG A 223 15.52 -15.77 -12.42
C ARG A 223 15.48 -17.29 -12.23
N PHE A 224 14.48 -17.77 -11.50
CA PHE A 224 14.17 -19.19 -11.44
C PHE A 224 12.68 -19.45 -11.15
N LYS A 225 12.19 -20.60 -11.55
CA LYS A 225 10.85 -21.06 -11.22
C LYS A 225 10.84 -21.54 -9.78
N ALA A 226 10.11 -20.82 -8.92
CA ALA A 226 10.11 -21.08 -7.48
C ALA A 226 8.90 -21.90 -7.02
N ILE A 227 7.75 -21.80 -7.70
CA ILE A 227 6.53 -22.49 -7.31
C ILE A 227 5.64 -22.71 -8.54
N GLU A 228 4.89 -23.80 -8.58
CA GLU A 228 4.00 -24.09 -9.68
C GLU A 228 2.62 -23.44 -9.49
N GLY A 229 2.04 -22.98 -10.60
CA GLY A 229 0.73 -22.37 -10.61
C GLY A 229 0.70 -20.89 -10.18
N LYS A 230 -0.50 -20.36 -10.12
CA LYS A 230 -0.72 -18.92 -9.86
C LYS A 230 -0.52 -18.59 -8.39
N THR A 231 0.23 -17.53 -8.13
CA THR A 231 0.43 -16.98 -6.78
C THR A 231 0.18 -15.48 -6.75
N TRP A 232 -0.47 -15.00 -5.67
CA TRP A 232 -0.69 -13.60 -5.37
C TRP A 232 -0.07 -13.18 -4.02
N ASN A 233 0.58 -14.13 -3.35
CA ASN A 233 1.15 -13.88 -2.05
C ASN A 233 2.49 -13.16 -2.16
N HIS A 234 2.77 -12.30 -1.19
CA HIS A 234 4.10 -11.73 -1.02
C HIS A 234 5.11 -12.85 -0.72
N PRO A 235 6.32 -12.80 -1.30
CA PRO A 235 7.43 -13.61 -0.83
C PRO A 235 7.87 -13.11 0.56
N LEU A 236 8.53 -13.98 1.32
CA LEU A 236 9.14 -13.63 2.61
C LEU A 236 10.60 -14.04 2.59
N VAL A 237 11.48 -13.15 3.02
CA VAL A 237 12.91 -13.42 3.22
C VAL A 237 13.25 -13.25 4.70
N GLY A 238 13.90 -14.24 5.29
CA GLY A 238 14.33 -14.17 6.68
C GLY A 238 15.19 -15.37 7.08
N GLY A 239 16.19 -15.14 7.93
CA GLY A 239 17.08 -16.20 8.44
C GLY A 239 17.82 -16.97 7.33
N GLY A 240 18.26 -16.30 6.27
CA GLY A 240 18.92 -16.94 5.13
C GLY A 240 17.98 -17.81 4.27
N ARG A 241 16.69 -17.58 4.34
CA ARG A 241 15.67 -18.36 3.62
C ARG A 241 14.69 -17.48 2.89
N LEU A 242 14.24 -17.97 1.73
CA LEU A 242 13.14 -17.43 0.95
C LEU A 242 11.94 -18.37 1.06
N PHE A 243 10.80 -17.83 1.47
CA PHE A 243 9.53 -18.55 1.52
C PHE A 243 8.60 -17.99 0.44
N VAL A 244 8.06 -18.89 -0.36
CA VAL A 244 7.04 -18.59 -1.37
C VAL A 244 5.86 -19.52 -1.21
N ARG A 245 4.65 -19.05 -1.49
CA ARG A 245 3.45 -19.88 -1.40
C ARG A 245 2.37 -19.45 -2.38
N ASN A 246 1.46 -20.37 -2.65
CA ASN A 246 0.19 -20.10 -3.29
C ASN A 246 -0.97 -20.75 -2.51
N ALA A 247 -2.11 -20.97 -3.15
CA ALA A 247 -3.28 -21.61 -2.51
C ALA A 247 -3.11 -23.12 -2.28
N ARG A 248 -2.08 -23.77 -2.83
CA ARG A 248 -1.91 -25.23 -2.83
C ARG A 248 -0.68 -25.69 -2.07
N GLU A 249 0.42 -24.92 -2.14
CA GLU A 249 1.72 -25.31 -1.59
C GLU A 249 2.51 -24.13 -1.06
N ALA A 250 3.47 -24.40 -0.22
CA ALA A 250 4.49 -23.48 0.24
C ALA A 250 5.87 -24.14 0.07
N VAL A 251 6.84 -23.36 -0.39
CA VAL A 251 8.22 -23.82 -0.62
C VAL A 251 9.17 -22.91 0.13
N CYS A 252 10.22 -23.49 0.69
CA CYS A 252 11.30 -22.81 1.37
C CYS A 252 12.63 -23.10 0.67
N TYR A 253 13.36 -22.05 0.30
CA TYR A 253 14.69 -22.12 -0.29
C TYR A 253 15.73 -21.59 0.71
N GLU A 254 16.87 -22.25 0.82
CA GLU A 254 18.05 -21.65 1.42
C GLU A 254 18.66 -20.67 0.40
N ILE A 255 18.96 -19.46 0.83
CA ILE A 255 19.55 -18.41 0.00
C ILE A 255 20.81 -17.88 0.65
N ALA A 256 21.87 -17.72 -0.12
CA ALA A 256 23.04 -16.96 0.30
C ALA A 256 22.76 -15.48 -0.01
N LEU A 257 22.65 -14.68 1.06
CA LEU A 257 22.48 -13.23 0.99
C LEU A 257 23.81 -12.53 1.22
#